data_aaeea584eefc3bda93386c26da657cfc
#
_entry.id   aaeea584eefc3bda93386c26da657cfc
#
_cell.length_a   1.000
_cell.length_b   1.000
_cell.length_c   1.000
_cell.angle_alpha   90.00
_cell.angle_beta   90.00
_cell.angle_gamma   90.00
#
_symmetry.space_group_name_H-M   'P 1'
#
loop_
_entity.id
_entity.type
_entity.pdbx_description
1 polymer ?
#
loop_
_entity_poly.entity_id
_entity_poly.type
_entity_poly.pdbx_seq_one_letter_code
_entity_poly.pdbx_strand_id
1 'polypeptide(L)'
;MSIGALLADRYVVKSPISHGAMGTVHLAFDGTTGGEVAVKRLTDITQVARFEIEARLLSFLSHPRVVRVIDHFNDPSGYFLVMDLVRGADLGQVLKAAGKPGLPVDVVLTYAHQTCEALDYVHAQRIVHRDVKPENLILSDRGVILVDFGVARELDGEGPEDIGTAGVGTPRYMAPEIFAGGAVSERSDVFSLAATISTLLCGELPRYGDRRSLRDRVPEVSVELSDALRAGLEFMPERRIASIDAFAKAIGRPLREREGASFVRSVTEGEGRPSLIGAVARTAAGIFDAAAASIALVDPNSQELVFKAAWGAGADEIVGVRLAPGTGLSGSVASSGEPVFVADCRNNPRFAASIAANTGYVPNTMLIVPLNRGDQTLGVLSLLDRRDGGAYQGDDVTRAALFADLAVEVLAVGPHVLEG
;
A
#
# COMPACT_ATOMS: atom_id res chain seq x y z
N MET A 1 -21.38 -13.12 -9.55
CA MET A 1 -22.41 -12.17 -10.06
C MET A 1 -22.17 -11.94 -11.53
N SER A 2 -23.24 -11.81 -12.34
CA SER A 2 -23.10 -11.49 -13.77
C SER A 2 -22.88 -10.00 -13.96
N ILE A 3 -22.01 -9.62 -14.88
CA ILE A 3 -21.82 -8.21 -15.26
C ILE A 3 -23.14 -7.69 -15.83
N GLY A 4 -23.57 -6.48 -15.43
CA GLY A 4 -24.83 -5.87 -15.79
C GLY A 4 -26.01 -6.27 -14.92
N ALA A 5 -25.83 -7.20 -13.95
CA ALA A 5 -26.90 -7.52 -12.99
C ALA A 5 -27.27 -6.30 -12.15
N LEU A 6 -28.58 -6.08 -12.00
CA LEU A 6 -29.14 -5.06 -11.11
C LEU A 6 -29.48 -5.73 -9.77
N LEU A 7 -28.91 -5.24 -8.68
CA LEU A 7 -29.11 -5.74 -7.33
C LEU A 7 -29.92 -4.72 -6.52
N ALA A 8 -30.92 -5.19 -5.76
CA ALA A 8 -31.82 -4.36 -4.94
C ALA A 8 -32.38 -3.14 -5.70
N ASP A 9 -32.64 -3.25 -7.01
CA ASP A 9 -33.12 -2.17 -7.90
C ASP A 9 -32.24 -0.89 -7.86
N ARG A 10 -30.98 -1.00 -7.39
CA ARG A 10 -30.09 0.13 -7.14
C ARG A 10 -28.67 -0.06 -7.67
N TYR A 11 -28.07 -1.23 -7.47
CA TYR A 11 -26.66 -1.44 -7.73
C TYR A 11 -26.41 -2.23 -9.02
N VAL A 12 -25.76 -1.64 -10.01
CA VAL A 12 -25.43 -2.28 -11.29
C VAL A 12 -24.02 -2.84 -11.24
N VAL A 13 -23.87 -4.16 -11.27
CA VAL A 13 -22.58 -4.86 -11.25
C VAL A 13 -21.77 -4.57 -12.51
N LYS A 14 -20.51 -4.16 -12.36
CA LYS A 14 -19.60 -3.79 -13.47
C LYS A 14 -18.53 -4.85 -13.74
N SER A 15 -17.70 -5.15 -12.73
CA SER A 15 -16.57 -6.06 -12.90
C SER A 15 -16.21 -6.72 -11.57
N PRO A 16 -15.58 -7.90 -11.56
CA PRO A 16 -15.00 -8.45 -10.34
C PRO A 16 -13.79 -7.62 -9.90
N ILE A 17 -13.64 -7.43 -8.58
CA ILE A 17 -12.46 -6.82 -7.94
C ILE A 17 -11.58 -7.92 -7.34
N SER A 18 -12.17 -8.81 -6.52
CA SER A 18 -11.43 -9.87 -5.83
C SER A 18 -12.28 -11.10 -5.59
N HIS A 19 -11.59 -12.23 -5.39
CA HIS A 19 -12.20 -13.50 -4.99
C HIS A 19 -11.50 -13.98 -3.73
N GLY A 20 -12.24 -14.16 -2.65
CA GLY A 20 -11.73 -14.65 -1.37
C GLY A 20 -12.51 -15.88 -0.86
N ALA A 21 -12.01 -16.47 0.24
CA ALA A 21 -12.65 -17.65 0.84
C ALA A 21 -14.09 -17.39 1.30
N MET A 22 -14.41 -16.16 1.67
CA MET A 22 -15.73 -15.76 2.21
C MET A 22 -16.67 -15.16 1.17
N GLY A 23 -16.22 -14.95 -0.05
CA GLY A 23 -17.07 -14.35 -1.07
C GLY A 23 -16.30 -13.69 -2.21
N THR A 24 -17.06 -13.09 -3.10
CA THR A 24 -16.54 -12.33 -4.23
C THR A 24 -16.89 -10.87 -4.06
N VAL A 25 -15.93 -9.97 -4.30
CA VAL A 25 -16.14 -8.53 -4.30
C VAL A 25 -16.19 -8.04 -5.75
N HIS A 26 -17.20 -7.23 -6.06
CA HIS A 26 -17.40 -6.66 -7.39
C HIS A 26 -17.49 -5.14 -7.30
N LEU A 27 -16.98 -4.48 -8.33
CA LEU A 27 -17.29 -3.09 -8.61
C LEU A 27 -18.76 -2.99 -9.07
N ALA A 28 -19.50 -2.07 -8.49
CA ALA A 28 -20.85 -1.74 -8.93
C ALA A 28 -21.05 -0.22 -8.99
N PHE A 29 -22.07 0.18 -9.74
CA PHE A 29 -22.53 1.56 -9.82
C PHE A 29 -23.81 1.71 -8.98
N ASP A 30 -23.82 2.68 -8.08
CA ASP A 30 -25.00 3.02 -7.28
C ASP A 30 -25.90 3.99 -8.06
N GLY A 31 -27.03 3.51 -8.52
CA GLY A 31 -28.00 4.31 -9.29
C GLY A 31 -28.62 5.48 -8.50
N THR A 32 -28.53 5.46 -7.16
CA THR A 32 -29.07 6.53 -6.31
C THR A 32 -28.08 7.69 -6.14
N THR A 33 -26.80 7.36 -5.88
CA THR A 33 -25.77 8.38 -5.62
C THR A 33 -24.99 8.77 -6.86
N GLY A 34 -25.05 7.97 -7.93
CA GLY A 34 -24.25 8.16 -9.14
C GLY A 34 -22.77 7.80 -8.94
N GLY A 35 -22.42 7.14 -7.84
CA GLY A 35 -21.04 6.78 -7.49
C GLY A 35 -20.72 5.30 -7.70
N GLU A 36 -19.44 4.99 -7.64
CA GLU A 36 -18.97 3.60 -7.65
C GLU A 36 -18.84 3.07 -6.23
N VAL A 37 -19.21 1.81 -6.04
CA VAL A 37 -19.20 1.10 -4.76
C VAL A 37 -18.60 -0.30 -4.92
N ALA A 38 -18.12 -0.87 -3.83
CA ALA A 38 -17.73 -2.28 -3.76
C ALA A 38 -18.90 -3.09 -3.21
N VAL A 39 -19.25 -4.18 -3.88
CA VAL A 39 -20.32 -5.11 -3.45
C VAL A 39 -19.71 -6.48 -3.18
N LYS A 40 -19.71 -6.89 -1.91
CA LYS A 40 -19.28 -8.22 -1.47
C LYS A 40 -20.49 -9.14 -1.46
N ARG A 41 -20.40 -10.28 -2.17
CA ARG A 41 -21.41 -11.32 -2.14
C ARG A 41 -20.92 -12.46 -1.25
N LEU A 42 -21.75 -12.90 -0.31
CA LEU A 42 -21.51 -14.10 0.46
C LEU A 42 -21.69 -15.35 -0.42
N THR A 43 -20.71 -16.25 -0.42
CA THR A 43 -20.76 -17.51 -1.20
C THR A 43 -21.25 -18.68 -0.38
N ASP A 44 -21.08 -18.67 0.93
CA ASP A 44 -21.48 -19.73 1.84
C ASP A 44 -22.72 -19.32 2.63
N ILE A 45 -23.86 -19.93 2.30
CA ILE A 45 -25.15 -19.65 2.94
C ILE A 45 -25.21 -20.16 4.40
N THR A 46 -24.30 -21.02 4.84
CA THR A 46 -24.22 -21.44 6.24
C THR A 46 -23.72 -20.32 7.16
N GLN A 47 -23.13 -19.28 6.59
CA GLN A 47 -22.59 -18.11 7.30
C GLN A 47 -23.56 -16.92 7.36
N VAL A 48 -24.81 -17.08 6.95
CA VAL A 48 -25.79 -15.96 6.83
C VAL A 48 -25.96 -15.20 8.13
N ALA A 49 -26.27 -15.89 9.24
CA ALA A 49 -26.50 -15.25 10.54
C ALA A 49 -25.26 -14.43 10.97
N ARG A 50 -24.07 -14.93 10.67
CA ARG A 50 -22.81 -14.26 10.95
C ARG A 50 -22.62 -13.02 10.08
N PHE A 51 -22.94 -13.12 8.80
CA PHE A 51 -22.90 -12.01 7.87
C PHE A 51 -23.85 -10.87 8.25
N GLU A 52 -25.07 -11.18 8.72
CA GLU A 52 -26.03 -10.19 9.17
C GLU A 52 -25.55 -9.43 10.43
N ILE A 53 -24.93 -10.16 11.38
CA ILE A 53 -24.32 -9.55 12.56
C ILE A 53 -23.17 -8.63 12.14
N GLU A 54 -22.27 -9.12 11.29
CA GLU A 54 -21.16 -8.34 10.73
C GLU A 54 -21.67 -7.07 10.04
N ALA A 55 -22.60 -7.20 9.10
CA ALA A 55 -23.17 -6.07 8.37
C ALA A 55 -23.75 -5.01 9.32
N ARG A 56 -24.49 -5.45 10.35
CA ARG A 56 -25.06 -4.55 11.37
C ARG A 56 -23.96 -3.85 12.18
N LEU A 57 -22.95 -4.56 12.67
CA LEU A 57 -21.85 -3.97 13.43
C LEU A 57 -21.10 -2.94 12.59
N LEU A 58 -20.80 -3.28 11.34
CA LEU A 58 -20.03 -2.43 10.44
C LEU A 58 -20.78 -1.18 9.98
N SER A 59 -22.13 -1.23 9.93
CA SER A 59 -22.95 -0.07 9.52
C SER A 59 -22.83 1.13 10.48
N PHE A 60 -22.38 0.91 11.72
CA PHE A 60 -22.15 1.97 12.71
C PHE A 60 -20.72 2.52 12.70
N LEU A 61 -19.80 1.87 11.97
CA LEU A 61 -18.41 2.32 11.92
C LEU A 61 -18.26 3.51 10.96
N SER A 62 -17.65 4.58 11.48
CA SER A 62 -17.31 5.78 10.70
C SER A 62 -15.95 6.31 11.11
N HIS A 63 -14.91 5.94 10.36
CA HIS A 63 -13.53 6.36 10.60
C HIS A 63 -12.78 6.47 9.26
N PRO A 64 -11.89 7.48 9.07
CA PRO A 64 -11.21 7.70 7.78
C PRO A 64 -10.31 6.53 7.35
N ARG A 65 -9.90 5.66 8.28
CA ARG A 65 -9.05 4.50 8.02
C ARG A 65 -9.78 3.15 8.10
N VAL A 66 -11.10 3.17 8.15
CA VAL A 66 -11.95 1.97 8.15
C VAL A 66 -12.92 2.10 6.98
N VAL A 67 -13.06 1.05 6.18
CA VAL A 67 -14.02 1.05 5.07
C VAL A 67 -15.43 1.25 5.62
N ARG A 68 -16.17 2.19 5.02
CA ARG A 68 -17.56 2.46 5.42
C ARG A 68 -18.50 1.49 4.71
N VAL A 69 -19.38 0.86 5.46
CA VAL A 69 -20.53 0.13 4.94
C VAL A 69 -21.65 1.11 4.61
N ILE A 70 -22.16 1.01 3.40
CA ILE A 70 -23.22 1.86 2.85
C ILE A 70 -24.59 1.19 3.03
N ASP A 71 -24.63 -0.12 2.75
CA ASP A 71 -25.88 -0.88 2.70
C ASP A 71 -25.62 -2.38 2.86
N HIS A 72 -26.65 -3.13 3.25
CA HIS A 72 -26.64 -4.58 3.22
C HIS A 72 -28.04 -5.09 2.94
N PHE A 73 -28.15 -6.13 2.15
CA PHE A 73 -29.43 -6.72 1.76
C PHE A 73 -29.30 -8.18 1.35
N ASN A 74 -30.42 -8.85 1.26
CA ASN A 74 -30.54 -10.17 0.65
C ASN A 74 -31.53 -10.10 -0.52
N ASP A 75 -31.26 -10.90 -1.53
CA ASP A 75 -32.17 -11.15 -2.64
C ASP A 75 -32.10 -12.64 -3.05
N PRO A 76 -32.91 -13.11 -4.02
CA PRO A 76 -32.87 -14.49 -4.46
C PRO A 76 -31.49 -14.99 -4.95
N SER A 77 -30.56 -14.09 -5.27
CA SER A 77 -29.21 -14.42 -5.73
C SER A 77 -28.18 -14.50 -4.61
N GLY A 78 -28.50 -14.08 -3.39
CA GLY A 78 -27.63 -14.20 -2.22
C GLY A 78 -27.69 -13.02 -1.25
N TYR A 79 -26.70 -12.96 -0.38
CA TYR A 79 -26.49 -11.91 0.63
C TYR A 79 -25.37 -10.97 0.18
N PHE A 80 -25.60 -9.67 0.34
CA PHE A 80 -24.74 -8.62 -0.18
C PHE A 80 -24.44 -7.58 0.89
N LEU A 81 -23.16 -7.16 0.91
CA LEU A 81 -22.67 -6.03 1.67
C LEU A 81 -22.13 -4.99 0.68
N VAL A 82 -22.66 -3.76 0.75
CA VAL A 82 -22.23 -2.64 -0.08
C VAL A 82 -21.38 -1.70 0.75
N MET A 83 -20.22 -1.35 0.25
CA MET A 83 -19.24 -0.52 0.94
C MET A 83 -18.62 0.51 0.01
N ASP A 84 -17.99 1.53 0.60
CA ASP A 84 -17.19 2.48 -0.17
C ASP A 84 -16.15 1.75 -1.03
N LEU A 85 -15.99 2.17 -2.27
CA LEU A 85 -14.91 1.68 -3.12
C LEU A 85 -13.59 2.30 -2.66
N VAL A 86 -12.73 1.51 -2.02
CA VAL A 86 -11.38 1.93 -1.68
C VAL A 86 -10.47 1.67 -2.88
N ARG A 87 -9.95 2.74 -3.49
CA ARG A 87 -9.01 2.65 -4.61
C ARG A 87 -7.58 2.59 -4.09
N GLY A 88 -6.80 1.65 -4.60
CA GLY A 88 -5.41 1.44 -4.21
C GLY A 88 -5.01 -0.02 -4.30
N ALA A 89 -3.72 -0.31 -4.07
CA ALA A 89 -3.21 -1.66 -3.95
C ALA A 89 -3.28 -2.13 -2.50
N ASP A 90 -3.59 -3.39 -2.25
CA ASP A 90 -3.40 -3.96 -0.93
C ASP A 90 -1.90 -4.11 -0.59
N LEU A 91 -1.57 -4.12 0.71
CA LEU A 91 -0.17 -4.21 1.13
C LEU A 91 0.50 -5.54 0.75
N GLY A 92 -0.25 -6.59 0.45
CA GLY A 92 0.28 -7.84 -0.10
C GLY A 92 0.77 -7.64 -1.54
N GLN A 93 0.02 -6.91 -2.36
CA GLN A 93 0.44 -6.50 -3.71
C GLN A 93 1.64 -5.57 -3.65
N VAL A 94 1.63 -4.57 -2.76
CA VAL A 94 2.76 -3.65 -2.54
C VAL A 94 4.02 -4.43 -2.15
N LEU A 95 3.90 -5.37 -1.21
CA LEU A 95 5.01 -6.22 -0.79
C LEU A 95 5.53 -7.12 -1.91
N LYS A 96 4.63 -7.72 -2.68
CA LYS A 96 4.98 -8.56 -3.84
C LYS A 96 5.75 -7.76 -4.89
N ALA A 97 5.36 -6.52 -5.13
CA ALA A 97 6.04 -5.62 -6.06
C ALA A 97 7.43 -5.19 -5.54
N ALA A 98 7.56 -4.93 -4.23
CA ALA A 98 8.84 -4.56 -3.61
C ALA A 98 9.85 -5.72 -3.55
N GLY A 99 9.36 -6.97 -3.45
CA GLY A 99 10.22 -8.16 -3.34
C GLY A 99 10.89 -8.32 -1.98
N LYS A 100 12.05 -9.02 -1.96
CA LYS A 100 12.87 -9.21 -0.74
C LYS A 100 13.98 -8.15 -0.70
N PRO A 101 14.35 -7.66 0.49
CA PRO A 101 14.02 -8.16 1.84
C PRO A 101 12.67 -7.71 2.41
N GLY A 102 11.87 -6.91 1.72
CA GLY A 102 10.60 -6.35 2.18
C GLY A 102 10.56 -4.83 2.00
N LEU A 103 9.67 -4.17 2.73
CA LEU A 103 9.50 -2.71 2.67
C LEU A 103 10.44 -2.01 3.67
N PRO A 104 10.86 -0.75 3.38
CA PRO A 104 11.66 0.05 4.31
C PRO A 104 10.98 0.23 5.67
N VAL A 105 11.77 0.24 6.76
CA VAL A 105 11.28 0.27 8.14
C VAL A 105 10.34 1.46 8.39
N ASP A 106 10.72 2.68 7.95
CA ASP A 106 9.91 3.90 8.16
C ASP A 106 8.56 3.83 7.43
N VAL A 107 8.54 3.23 6.23
CA VAL A 107 7.31 3.01 5.45
C VAL A 107 6.40 2.03 6.21
N VAL A 108 6.96 0.92 6.69
CA VAL A 108 6.19 -0.08 7.45
C VAL A 108 5.68 0.50 8.75
N LEU A 109 6.48 1.28 9.48
CA LEU A 109 6.05 1.96 10.70
C LEU A 109 4.89 2.93 10.43
N THR A 110 4.94 3.69 9.33
CA THR A 110 3.85 4.57 8.92
C THR A 110 2.56 3.78 8.70
N TYR A 111 2.61 2.68 7.94
CA TYR A 111 1.45 1.82 7.71
C TYR A 111 0.96 1.13 8.99
N ALA A 112 1.89 0.72 9.87
CA ALA A 112 1.56 0.12 11.15
C ALA A 112 0.78 1.10 12.04
N HIS A 113 1.24 2.35 12.17
CA HIS A 113 0.53 3.36 12.96
C HIS A 113 -0.86 3.67 12.40
N GLN A 114 -0.99 3.79 11.08
CA GLN A 114 -2.28 4.00 10.42
C GLN A 114 -3.24 2.82 10.65
N THR A 115 -2.70 1.59 10.66
CA THR A 115 -3.49 0.40 10.99
C THR A 115 -3.86 0.35 12.46
N CYS A 116 -2.94 0.78 13.35
CA CYS A 116 -3.25 0.92 14.78
C CYS A 116 -4.40 1.92 15.02
N GLU A 117 -4.40 3.08 14.35
CA GLU A 117 -5.51 4.06 14.43
C GLU A 117 -6.86 3.43 14.06
N ALA A 118 -6.88 2.62 12.97
CA ALA A 118 -8.09 1.92 12.55
C ALA A 118 -8.55 0.89 13.58
N LEU A 119 -7.64 0.06 14.07
CA LEU A 119 -7.96 -1.02 15.01
C LEU A 119 -8.34 -0.50 16.39
N ASP A 120 -7.66 0.56 16.88
CA ASP A 120 -7.99 1.20 18.16
C ASP A 120 -9.43 1.75 18.13
N TYR A 121 -9.81 2.42 17.03
CA TYR A 121 -11.18 2.86 16.81
C TYR A 121 -12.18 1.69 16.82
N VAL A 122 -11.88 0.58 16.13
CA VAL A 122 -12.74 -0.60 16.05
C VAL A 122 -12.88 -1.27 17.43
N HIS A 123 -11.79 -1.39 18.18
CA HIS A 123 -11.78 -1.93 19.54
C HIS A 123 -12.57 -1.05 20.51
N ALA A 124 -12.51 0.29 20.37
CA ALA A 124 -13.34 1.20 21.15
C ALA A 124 -14.85 0.99 20.92
N GLN A 125 -15.24 0.46 19.76
CA GLN A 125 -16.61 0.01 19.48
C GLN A 125 -16.86 -1.45 19.91
N ARG A 126 -15.94 -2.06 20.69
CA ARG A 126 -16.00 -3.42 21.21
C ARG A 126 -16.02 -4.50 20.12
N ILE A 127 -15.44 -4.20 18.96
CA ILE A 127 -15.34 -5.12 17.82
C ILE A 127 -13.88 -5.56 17.67
N VAL A 128 -13.64 -6.85 17.42
CA VAL A 128 -12.32 -7.41 17.07
C VAL A 128 -12.34 -7.82 15.61
N HIS A 129 -11.31 -7.43 14.84
CA HIS A 129 -11.26 -7.64 13.40
C HIS A 129 -10.98 -9.11 13.02
N ARG A 130 -10.04 -9.78 13.70
CA ARG A 130 -9.67 -11.20 13.59
C ARG A 130 -8.97 -11.64 12.28
N ASP A 131 -8.87 -10.80 11.26
CA ASP A 131 -8.23 -11.13 9.99
C ASP A 131 -7.33 -9.97 9.50
N VAL A 132 -6.50 -9.42 10.40
CA VAL A 132 -5.53 -8.39 10.04
C VAL A 132 -4.39 -9.03 9.27
N LYS A 133 -4.26 -8.67 7.98
CA LYS A 133 -3.22 -9.16 7.07
C LYS A 133 -2.96 -8.16 5.95
N PRO A 134 -1.84 -8.28 5.22
CA PRO A 134 -1.51 -7.33 4.15
C PRO A 134 -2.62 -7.15 3.12
N GLU A 135 -3.35 -8.21 2.77
CA GLU A 135 -4.41 -8.19 1.77
C GLU A 135 -5.66 -7.41 2.21
N ASN A 136 -5.85 -7.23 3.53
CA ASN A 136 -6.97 -6.48 4.11
C ASN A 136 -6.60 -5.02 4.48
N LEU A 137 -5.43 -4.55 4.03
CA LEU A 137 -4.90 -3.21 4.24
C LEU A 137 -4.66 -2.55 2.88
N ILE A 138 -5.59 -1.70 2.43
CA ILE A 138 -5.48 -1.03 1.13
C ILE A 138 -4.75 0.30 1.29
N LEU A 139 -3.66 0.48 0.56
CA LEU A 139 -2.94 1.74 0.47
C LEU A 139 -3.64 2.65 -0.54
N SER A 140 -4.40 3.61 -0.05
CA SER A 140 -5.09 4.63 -0.83
C SER A 140 -4.30 5.95 -0.85
N ASP A 141 -4.81 6.94 -1.58
CA ASP A 141 -4.34 8.33 -1.55
C ASP A 141 -4.38 8.96 -0.15
N ARG A 142 -5.27 8.48 0.73
CA ARG A 142 -5.40 8.93 2.12
C ARG A 142 -4.58 8.11 3.11
N GLY A 143 -3.77 7.16 2.64
CA GLY A 143 -3.00 6.20 3.43
C GLY A 143 -3.70 4.85 3.57
N VAL A 144 -3.32 4.05 4.56
CA VAL A 144 -3.84 2.70 4.76
C VAL A 144 -5.28 2.74 5.26
N ILE A 145 -6.14 1.96 4.61
CA ILE A 145 -7.55 1.75 4.99
C ILE A 145 -7.73 0.26 5.28
N LEU A 146 -8.29 -0.03 6.45
CA LEU A 146 -8.65 -1.37 6.88
C LEU A 146 -9.96 -1.78 6.23
N VAL A 147 -9.95 -2.92 5.56
CA VAL A 147 -11.10 -3.49 4.86
C VAL A 147 -11.34 -4.94 5.30
N ASP A 148 -12.46 -5.50 4.90
CA ASP A 148 -12.81 -6.94 5.03
C ASP A 148 -12.89 -7.45 6.48
N PHE A 149 -14.01 -7.14 7.12
CA PHE A 149 -14.35 -7.57 8.47
C PHE A 149 -15.02 -8.96 8.52
N GLY A 150 -14.81 -9.80 7.51
CA GLY A 150 -15.54 -11.06 7.31
C GLY A 150 -15.51 -12.11 8.45
N VAL A 151 -14.78 -11.81 9.52
CA VAL A 151 -14.70 -12.63 10.75
C VAL A 151 -14.79 -11.79 12.03
N ALA A 152 -15.14 -10.50 11.91
CA ALA A 152 -15.27 -9.60 13.05
C ALA A 152 -16.32 -10.12 14.07
N ARG A 153 -16.10 -9.82 15.36
CA ARG A 153 -17.00 -10.20 16.45
C ARG A 153 -17.06 -9.12 17.53
N GLU A 154 -18.21 -8.99 18.15
CA GLU A 154 -18.38 -8.19 19.36
C GLU A 154 -17.74 -8.89 20.58
N LEU A 155 -17.01 -8.14 21.41
CA LEU A 155 -16.26 -8.67 22.57
C LEU A 155 -17.16 -9.33 23.65
N ASP A 156 -18.41 -8.87 23.77
CA ASP A 156 -19.35 -9.36 24.80
C ASP A 156 -20.54 -10.13 24.22
N GLY A 157 -20.53 -10.39 22.91
CA GLY A 157 -21.65 -11.08 22.26
C GLY A 157 -21.72 -12.55 22.71
N GLU A 158 -22.82 -12.93 23.40
CA GLU A 158 -23.22 -14.32 23.52
C GLU A 158 -23.71 -14.82 22.15
N GLY A 159 -22.77 -15.01 21.20
CA GLY A 159 -23.05 -15.66 19.93
C GLY A 159 -23.05 -17.18 20.11
N PRO A 160 -23.65 -17.95 19.18
CA PRO A 160 -23.55 -19.39 19.21
C PRO A 160 -22.09 -19.79 19.32
N GLU A 161 -21.82 -20.71 20.25
CA GLU A 161 -20.48 -21.25 20.49
C GLU A 161 -19.76 -21.50 19.16
N ASP A 162 -18.49 -21.13 19.06
CA ASP A 162 -17.66 -21.19 17.86
C ASP A 162 -17.46 -22.62 17.33
N ILE A 163 -18.57 -23.37 17.14
CA ILE A 163 -18.56 -24.67 16.52
C ILE A 163 -18.33 -24.45 15.01
N GLY A 164 -17.06 -24.46 14.61
CA GLY A 164 -16.68 -24.50 13.21
C GLY A 164 -15.86 -23.30 12.68
N THR A 165 -15.30 -22.40 13.52
CA THR A 165 -14.40 -21.33 13.05
C THR A 165 -12.94 -21.78 12.88
N ALA A 166 -12.59 -23.00 13.25
CA ALA A 166 -11.31 -23.59 12.91
C ALA A 166 -11.16 -23.63 11.38
N GLY A 167 -10.38 -22.69 10.83
CA GLY A 167 -10.09 -22.61 9.41
C GLY A 167 -10.67 -21.41 8.65
N VAL A 168 -11.43 -20.50 9.29
CA VAL A 168 -11.88 -19.25 8.67
C VAL A 168 -10.86 -18.15 8.94
N GLY A 169 -10.27 -17.59 7.91
CA GLY A 169 -9.16 -16.62 7.92
C GLY A 169 -7.92 -17.19 7.25
N THR A 170 -6.88 -16.36 7.11
CA THR A 170 -5.59 -16.83 6.57
C THR A 170 -4.75 -17.41 7.72
N PRO A 171 -4.59 -18.74 7.85
CA PRO A 171 -4.00 -19.39 9.04
C PRO A 171 -2.65 -18.82 9.47
N ARG A 172 -1.94 -18.19 8.54
CA ARG A 172 -0.58 -17.66 8.76
C ARG A 172 -0.52 -16.40 9.62
N TYR A 173 -1.59 -15.60 9.64
CA TYR A 173 -1.67 -14.34 10.41
C TYR A 173 -2.59 -14.48 11.62
N MET A 174 -3.32 -15.58 11.69
CA MET A 174 -4.31 -15.84 12.74
C MET A 174 -3.64 -16.11 14.09
N ALA A 175 -4.15 -15.47 15.13
CA ALA A 175 -3.68 -15.72 16.48
C ALA A 175 -3.94 -17.17 16.91
N PRO A 176 -3.01 -17.80 17.66
CA PRO A 176 -3.10 -19.22 18.05
C PRO A 176 -4.39 -19.58 18.76
N GLU A 177 -4.88 -18.72 19.64
CA GLU A 177 -6.14 -18.93 20.37
C GLU A 177 -7.35 -18.97 19.45
N ILE A 178 -7.38 -18.15 18.40
CA ILE A 178 -8.47 -18.17 17.42
C ILE A 178 -8.45 -19.49 16.63
N PHE A 179 -7.25 -19.92 16.22
CA PHE A 179 -7.08 -21.19 15.52
C PHE A 179 -7.51 -22.38 16.37
N ALA A 180 -7.30 -22.31 17.68
CA ALA A 180 -7.70 -23.33 18.65
C ALA A 180 -9.17 -23.25 19.09
N GLY A 181 -9.96 -22.29 18.59
CA GLY A 181 -11.35 -22.07 19.01
C GLY A 181 -11.49 -21.44 20.40
N GLY A 182 -10.44 -20.74 20.86
CA GLY A 182 -10.41 -20.07 22.17
C GLY A 182 -11.06 -18.69 22.17
N ALA A 183 -11.01 -18.03 23.32
CA ALA A 183 -11.60 -16.70 23.52
C ALA A 183 -10.90 -15.63 22.66
N VAL A 184 -11.70 -14.85 21.94
CA VAL A 184 -11.24 -13.73 21.11
C VAL A 184 -11.10 -12.48 21.96
N SER A 185 -10.03 -11.72 21.76
CA SER A 185 -9.79 -10.45 22.42
C SER A 185 -9.04 -9.48 21.50
N GLU A 186 -8.89 -8.23 21.92
CA GLU A 186 -8.04 -7.24 21.24
C GLU A 186 -6.60 -7.74 21.00
N ARG A 187 -6.10 -8.61 21.89
CA ARG A 187 -4.77 -9.22 21.78
C ARG A 187 -4.64 -10.16 20.57
N SER A 188 -5.76 -10.64 20.05
CA SER A 188 -5.76 -11.43 18.82
C SER A 188 -5.40 -10.57 17.61
N ASP A 189 -5.90 -9.34 17.54
CA ASP A 189 -5.53 -8.39 16.49
C ASP A 189 -4.10 -7.86 16.66
N VAL A 190 -3.61 -7.72 17.91
CA VAL A 190 -2.20 -7.41 18.17
C VAL A 190 -1.28 -8.46 17.56
N PHE A 191 -1.60 -9.75 17.71
CA PHE A 191 -0.83 -10.83 17.09
C PHE A 191 -0.85 -10.73 15.56
N SER A 192 -2.04 -10.60 14.98
CA SER A 192 -2.20 -10.53 13.53
C SER A 192 -1.51 -9.31 12.91
N LEU A 193 -1.55 -8.16 13.61
CA LEU A 193 -0.84 -6.96 13.20
C LEU A 193 0.69 -7.13 13.32
N ALA A 194 1.19 -7.72 14.41
CA ALA A 194 2.62 -7.99 14.57
C ALA A 194 3.14 -8.95 13.50
N ALA A 195 2.35 -9.99 13.13
CA ALA A 195 2.66 -10.89 12.02
C ALA A 195 2.68 -10.15 10.68
N THR A 196 1.71 -9.27 10.46
CA THR A 196 1.62 -8.43 9.26
C THR A 196 2.83 -7.51 9.12
N ILE A 197 3.19 -6.76 10.16
CA ILE A 197 4.35 -5.87 10.17
C ILE A 197 5.64 -6.66 9.93
N SER A 198 5.81 -7.80 10.62
CA SER A 198 6.99 -8.66 10.43
C SER A 198 7.10 -9.16 8.98
N THR A 199 5.96 -9.49 8.36
CA THR A 199 5.91 -9.90 6.95
C THR A 199 6.30 -8.76 6.02
N LEU A 200 5.78 -7.55 6.25
CA LEU A 200 6.10 -6.40 5.43
C LEU A 200 7.58 -6.01 5.51
N LEU A 201 8.21 -6.18 6.68
CA LEU A 201 9.65 -5.93 6.88
C LEU A 201 10.55 -6.99 6.26
N CYS A 202 10.17 -8.27 6.37
CA CYS A 202 11.02 -9.39 5.93
C CYS A 202 10.77 -9.85 4.49
N GLY A 203 9.70 -9.39 3.83
CA GLY A 203 9.26 -9.90 2.54
C GLY A 203 8.64 -11.31 2.60
N GLU A 204 8.59 -11.90 3.78
CA GLU A 204 7.98 -13.21 4.03
C GLU A 204 7.52 -13.33 5.49
N LEU A 205 6.49 -14.15 5.70
CA LEU A 205 6.02 -14.41 7.06
C LEU A 205 7.09 -15.15 7.88
N PRO A 206 7.43 -14.67 9.09
CA PRO A 206 8.32 -15.38 10.01
C PRO A 206 7.78 -16.79 10.29
N ARG A 207 8.65 -17.80 10.23
CA ARG A 207 8.25 -19.18 10.54
C ARG A 207 8.11 -19.34 12.04
N TYR A 208 7.07 -20.01 12.47
CA TYR A 208 6.88 -20.39 13.87
C TYR A 208 8.12 -21.17 14.36
N GLY A 209 8.72 -20.72 15.47
CA GLY A 209 9.93 -21.33 16.01
C GLY A 209 11.24 -20.92 15.33
N ASP A 210 11.23 -19.99 14.38
CA ASP A 210 12.47 -19.41 13.85
C ASP A 210 13.17 -18.62 14.97
N ARG A 211 14.39 -19.08 15.33
CA ARG A 211 15.17 -18.48 16.40
C ARG A 211 15.96 -17.25 15.98
N ARG A 212 15.99 -16.96 14.67
CA ARG A 212 16.64 -15.75 14.16
C ARG A 212 15.83 -14.54 14.58
N SER A 213 16.51 -13.54 15.13
CA SER A 213 15.85 -12.28 15.45
C SER A 213 15.41 -11.57 14.15
N LEU A 214 14.41 -10.70 14.24
CA LEU A 214 14.03 -9.87 13.10
C LEU A 214 15.23 -9.04 12.59
N ARG A 215 16.10 -8.59 13.49
CA ARG A 215 17.32 -7.84 13.19
C ARG A 215 18.38 -8.63 12.46
N ASP A 216 18.39 -9.96 12.57
CA ASP A 216 19.27 -10.82 11.75
C ASP A 216 18.86 -10.85 10.28
N ARG A 217 17.61 -10.50 9.99
CA ARG A 217 17.05 -10.45 8.64
C ARG A 217 16.98 -9.02 8.08
N VAL A 218 16.70 -8.07 8.95
CA VAL A 218 16.52 -6.64 8.64
C VAL A 218 17.31 -5.84 9.70
N PRO A 219 18.61 -5.63 9.49
CA PRO A 219 19.51 -4.98 10.47
C PRO A 219 19.08 -3.54 10.85
N GLU A 220 18.34 -2.86 9.98
CA GLU A 220 17.83 -1.50 10.16
C GLU A 220 16.71 -1.42 11.22
N VAL A 221 16.11 -2.55 11.59
CA VAL A 221 15.08 -2.60 12.62
C VAL A 221 15.69 -2.27 13.99
N SER A 222 15.10 -1.33 14.72
CA SER A 222 15.55 -0.98 16.06
C SER A 222 15.31 -2.14 17.06
N VAL A 223 16.01 -2.10 18.20
CA VAL A 223 15.81 -3.08 19.27
C VAL A 223 14.37 -3.03 19.77
N GLU A 224 13.87 -1.81 19.98
CA GLU A 224 12.52 -1.55 20.49
C GLU A 224 11.45 -2.13 19.57
N LEU A 225 11.55 -1.89 18.24
CA LEU A 225 10.62 -2.45 17.26
C LEU A 225 10.69 -3.98 17.22
N SER A 226 11.91 -4.55 17.24
CA SER A 226 12.10 -6.00 17.26
C SER A 226 11.49 -6.64 18.52
N ASP A 227 11.67 -6.02 19.69
CA ASP A 227 11.12 -6.50 20.96
C ASP A 227 9.59 -6.37 21.01
N ALA A 228 9.04 -5.26 20.51
CA ALA A 228 7.60 -5.03 20.43
C ALA A 228 6.92 -6.07 19.52
N LEU A 229 7.50 -6.35 18.34
CA LEU A 229 6.97 -7.38 17.43
C LEU A 229 7.05 -8.76 18.06
N ARG A 230 8.15 -9.10 18.74
CA ARG A 230 8.29 -10.36 19.47
C ARG A 230 7.23 -10.48 20.58
N ALA A 231 7.01 -9.41 21.34
CA ALA A 231 5.98 -9.37 22.40
C ALA A 231 4.55 -9.43 21.82
N GLY A 232 4.31 -8.89 20.62
CA GLY A 232 3.05 -9.01 19.90
C GLY A 232 2.79 -10.43 19.38
N LEU A 233 3.85 -11.18 19.04
CA LEU A 233 3.79 -12.57 18.54
C LEU A 233 3.83 -13.63 19.64
N GLU A 234 3.73 -13.25 20.92
CA GLU A 234 3.67 -14.22 22.01
C GLU A 234 2.50 -15.21 21.83
N PHE A 235 2.78 -16.49 22.06
CA PHE A 235 1.79 -17.56 21.85
C PHE A 235 0.58 -17.40 22.78
N MET A 236 0.85 -17.15 24.07
CA MET A 236 -0.17 -16.99 25.09
C MET A 236 -0.67 -15.55 25.10
N PRO A 237 -1.99 -15.30 24.92
CA PRO A 237 -2.56 -13.96 24.90
C PRO A 237 -2.19 -13.12 26.14
N GLU A 238 -2.12 -13.74 27.31
CA GLU A 238 -1.81 -13.06 28.59
C GLU A 238 -0.40 -12.49 28.65
N ARG A 239 0.54 -13.05 27.85
CA ARG A 239 1.93 -12.58 27.74
C ARG A 239 2.10 -11.54 26.64
N ARG A 240 1.11 -11.39 25.79
CA ARG A 240 1.10 -10.45 24.68
C ARG A 240 0.87 -9.02 25.15
N ILE A 241 1.29 -8.04 24.36
CA ILE A 241 0.93 -6.62 24.58
C ILE A 241 -0.60 -6.51 24.68
N ALA A 242 -1.07 -5.72 25.67
CA ALA A 242 -2.47 -5.80 26.10
C ALA A 242 -3.48 -5.20 25.12
N SER A 243 -3.10 -4.16 24.37
CA SER A 243 -3.98 -3.43 23.45
C SER A 243 -3.22 -2.89 22.25
N ILE A 244 -3.97 -2.45 21.24
CA ILE A 244 -3.40 -1.80 20.04
C ILE A 244 -2.71 -0.47 20.40
N ASP A 245 -3.27 0.34 21.30
CA ASP A 245 -2.62 1.58 21.77
C ASP A 245 -1.27 1.29 22.44
N ALA A 246 -1.20 0.28 23.31
CA ALA A 246 0.05 -0.14 23.92
C ALA A 246 1.05 -0.66 22.89
N PHE A 247 0.59 -1.38 21.87
CA PHE A 247 1.41 -1.89 20.79
C PHE A 247 1.94 -0.73 19.90
N ALA A 248 1.10 0.23 19.53
CA ALA A 248 1.49 1.42 18.80
C ALA A 248 2.60 2.21 19.48
N LYS A 249 2.54 2.35 20.81
CA LYS A 249 3.58 2.98 21.61
C LYS A 249 4.88 2.17 21.63
N ALA A 250 4.77 0.85 21.68
CA ALA A 250 5.92 -0.05 21.78
C ALA A 250 6.71 -0.18 20.47
N ILE A 251 6.06 -0.14 19.29
CA ILE A 251 6.74 -0.24 17.99
C ILE A 251 7.58 1.02 17.66
N GLY A 252 7.47 2.08 18.46
CA GLY A 252 8.14 3.35 18.21
C GLY A 252 7.50 4.14 17.07
N ARG A 253 7.93 5.38 16.89
CA ARG A 253 7.42 6.24 15.82
C ARG A 253 8.36 6.23 14.63
N PRO A 254 7.85 6.38 13.38
CA PRO A 254 8.69 6.61 12.23
C PRO A 254 9.62 7.80 12.51
N LEU A 255 10.89 7.70 12.18
CA LEU A 255 11.88 8.76 12.42
C LEU A 255 11.50 10.11 11.75
N ARG A 256 10.54 10.10 10.83
CA ARG A 256 10.08 11.22 10.00
C ARG A 256 8.67 11.74 10.28
N GLU A 257 8.10 11.51 11.45
CA GLU A 257 6.80 12.16 11.80
C GLU A 257 6.86 13.71 11.71
N ARG A 258 8.04 14.31 11.80
CA ARG A 258 8.20 15.76 11.63
C ARG A 258 8.04 16.22 10.18
N GLU A 259 8.31 15.37 9.19
CA GLU A 259 8.11 15.67 7.77
C GLU A 259 6.75 15.17 7.25
N GLY A 260 6.20 14.08 7.81
CA GLY A 260 4.88 13.56 7.45
C GLY A 260 3.72 14.46 7.90
N ALA A 261 3.83 15.13 9.06
CA ALA A 261 2.84 16.13 9.50
C ALA A 261 2.90 17.41 8.65
N SER A 262 4.06 17.78 8.15
CA SER A 262 4.23 18.83 7.14
C SER A 262 3.62 18.42 5.80
N PHE A 263 3.72 17.14 5.46
CA PHE A 263 3.16 16.57 4.24
C PHE A 263 1.62 16.56 4.24
N VAL A 264 0.98 16.15 5.32
CA VAL A 264 -0.50 16.22 5.45
C VAL A 264 -0.98 17.67 5.45
N ARG A 265 -0.26 18.62 6.05
CA ARG A 265 -0.58 20.05 6.01
C ARG A 265 -0.43 20.67 4.63
N SER A 266 0.60 20.32 3.86
CA SER A 266 0.76 20.85 2.50
C SER A 266 -0.28 20.33 1.51
N VAL A 267 -0.91 19.18 1.82
CA VAL A 267 -2.01 18.60 1.01
C VAL A 267 -3.37 19.21 1.37
N THR A 268 -3.54 19.75 2.60
CA THR A 268 -4.82 20.35 3.06
C THR A 268 -4.91 21.87 2.89
N GLU A 269 -3.78 22.56 2.70
CA GLU A 269 -3.74 24.02 2.61
C GLU A 269 -3.28 24.53 1.23
N GLY A 270 -3.98 24.16 0.17
CA GLY A 270 -3.98 24.94 -1.06
C GLY A 270 -3.19 24.38 -2.24
N GLU A 271 -3.89 24.33 -3.35
CA GLU A 271 -3.47 24.24 -4.74
C GLU A 271 -2.97 22.87 -5.26
N GLY A 272 -3.88 22.18 -5.96
CA GLY A 272 -3.58 21.13 -6.92
C GLY A 272 -3.51 19.73 -6.31
N ARG A 273 -4.43 18.87 -6.75
CA ARG A 273 -4.33 17.42 -6.54
C ARG A 273 -2.90 16.98 -6.85
N PRO A 274 -2.19 16.26 -5.94
CA PRO A 274 -0.90 15.69 -6.28
C PRO A 274 -1.10 14.81 -7.51
N SER A 275 -0.39 15.11 -8.59
CA SER A 275 -0.52 14.36 -9.84
C SER A 275 -0.13 12.91 -9.54
N LEU A 276 -0.84 11.95 -10.13
CA LEU A 276 -0.52 10.52 -10.01
C LEU A 276 0.97 10.27 -10.30
N ILE A 277 1.52 10.99 -11.28
CA ILE A 277 2.95 10.95 -11.63
C ILE A 277 3.84 11.39 -10.46
N GLY A 278 3.44 12.42 -9.70
CA GLY A 278 4.17 12.87 -8.51
C GLY A 278 4.17 11.84 -7.37
N ALA A 279 3.05 11.13 -7.20
CA ALA A 279 2.96 10.04 -6.25
C ALA A 279 3.90 8.88 -6.62
N VAL A 280 3.98 8.53 -7.91
CA VAL A 280 4.88 7.49 -8.43
C VAL A 280 6.35 7.88 -8.21
N ALA A 281 6.75 9.13 -8.52
CA ALA A 281 8.12 9.59 -8.30
C ALA A 281 8.54 9.51 -6.84
N ARG A 282 7.67 9.91 -5.92
CA ARG A 282 7.89 9.83 -4.47
C ARG A 282 8.02 8.41 -3.97
N THR A 283 7.13 7.53 -4.44
CA THR A 283 7.16 6.10 -4.08
C THR A 283 8.45 5.47 -4.54
N ALA A 284 8.90 5.76 -5.78
CA ALA A 284 10.18 5.30 -6.28
C ALA A 284 11.35 5.77 -5.40
N ALA A 285 11.38 7.06 -5.02
CA ALA A 285 12.43 7.57 -4.13
C ALA A 285 12.47 6.82 -2.78
N GLY A 286 11.30 6.50 -2.21
CA GLY A 286 11.21 5.72 -0.97
C GLY A 286 11.69 4.29 -1.12
N ILE A 287 11.28 3.59 -2.18
CA ILE A 287 11.63 2.17 -2.42
C ILE A 287 13.13 1.99 -2.68
N PHE A 288 13.75 2.92 -3.41
CA PHE A 288 15.17 2.83 -3.80
C PHE A 288 16.11 3.63 -2.91
N ASP A 289 15.60 4.14 -1.78
CA ASP A 289 16.35 4.99 -0.85
C ASP A 289 17.07 6.15 -1.56
N ALA A 290 16.43 6.72 -2.57
CA ALA A 290 16.97 7.81 -3.35
C ALA A 290 16.77 9.15 -2.64
N ALA A 291 17.76 10.04 -2.72
CA ALA A 291 17.66 11.42 -2.19
C ALA A 291 16.70 12.28 -3.02
N ALA A 292 16.60 11.99 -4.32
CA ALA A 292 15.61 12.60 -5.20
C ALA A 292 15.18 11.61 -6.30
N ALA A 293 13.98 11.81 -6.83
CA ALA A 293 13.47 11.08 -7.99
C ALA A 293 12.68 12.00 -8.92
N SER A 294 12.69 11.68 -10.21
CA SER A 294 11.90 12.43 -11.20
C SER A 294 11.33 11.52 -12.28
N ILE A 295 10.18 11.90 -12.81
CA ILE A 295 9.57 11.29 -13.98
C ILE A 295 9.48 12.34 -15.09
N ALA A 296 10.05 11.98 -16.24
CA ALA A 296 9.92 12.76 -17.46
C ALA A 296 9.24 11.93 -18.54
N LEU A 297 8.31 12.53 -19.28
CA LEU A 297 7.57 11.90 -20.37
C LEU A 297 7.98 12.48 -21.71
N VAL A 298 7.96 11.67 -22.73
CA VAL A 298 8.19 12.09 -24.12
C VAL A 298 6.94 12.81 -24.62
N ASP A 299 7.09 14.05 -25.03
CA ASP A 299 6.04 14.83 -25.68
C ASP A 299 5.78 14.26 -27.08
N PRO A 300 4.55 13.79 -27.38
CA PRO A 300 4.28 13.11 -28.65
C PRO A 300 4.44 14.01 -29.87
N ASN A 301 4.32 15.33 -29.72
CA ASN A 301 4.41 16.29 -30.82
C ASN A 301 5.84 16.78 -31.08
N SER A 302 6.57 17.16 -30.00
CA SER A 302 7.92 17.70 -30.13
C SER A 302 9.02 16.66 -29.98
N GLN A 303 8.69 15.46 -29.50
CA GLN A 303 9.63 14.38 -29.14
C GLN A 303 10.64 14.78 -28.05
N GLU A 304 10.40 15.90 -27.38
CA GLU A 304 11.19 16.34 -26.24
C GLU A 304 10.82 15.53 -25.00
N LEU A 305 11.79 15.33 -24.12
CA LEU A 305 11.58 14.74 -22.81
C LEU A 305 11.21 15.83 -21.81
N VAL A 306 10.00 15.82 -21.27
CA VAL A 306 9.45 16.84 -20.37
C VAL A 306 9.35 16.31 -18.96
N PHE A 307 9.99 16.92 -17.98
CA PHE A 307 9.87 16.55 -16.57
C PHE A 307 8.49 16.93 -16.04
N LYS A 308 7.69 15.93 -15.77
CA LYS A 308 6.28 16.08 -15.34
C LYS A 308 6.12 16.04 -13.82
N ALA A 309 7.03 15.36 -13.12
CA ALA A 309 7.03 15.29 -11.66
C ALA A 309 8.43 15.02 -11.12
N ALA A 310 8.67 15.52 -9.92
CA ALA A 310 9.88 15.23 -9.18
C ALA A 310 9.59 15.20 -7.67
N TRP A 311 10.52 14.63 -6.90
CA TRP A 311 10.47 14.57 -5.45
C TRP A 311 11.90 14.65 -4.89
N GLY A 312 12.09 15.34 -3.77
CA GLY A 312 13.38 15.49 -3.10
C GLY A 312 14.14 16.75 -3.53
N ALA A 313 15.46 16.72 -3.43
CA ALA A 313 16.30 17.87 -3.71
C ALA A 313 16.18 18.31 -5.19
N GLY A 314 15.97 19.61 -5.45
CA GLY A 314 15.82 20.19 -6.79
C GLY A 314 14.51 19.85 -7.50
N ALA A 315 13.48 19.37 -6.75
CA ALA A 315 12.23 18.93 -7.33
C ALA A 315 11.42 20.06 -7.98
N ASP A 316 11.36 21.22 -7.33
CA ASP A 316 10.53 22.33 -7.79
C ASP A 316 11.11 22.98 -9.07
N GLU A 317 12.42 22.99 -9.20
CA GLU A 317 13.12 23.61 -10.31
C GLU A 317 13.21 22.74 -11.57
N ILE A 318 13.09 21.41 -11.43
CA ILE A 318 13.18 20.49 -12.56
C ILE A 318 11.84 20.29 -13.28
N VAL A 319 10.71 20.42 -12.58
CA VAL A 319 9.40 20.21 -13.20
C VAL A 319 9.15 21.27 -14.29
N GLY A 320 8.71 20.80 -15.46
CA GLY A 320 8.50 21.64 -16.65
C GLY A 320 9.75 21.80 -17.54
N VAL A 321 10.94 21.42 -17.08
CA VAL A 321 12.15 21.43 -17.91
C VAL A 321 11.97 20.47 -19.10
N ARG A 322 12.43 20.91 -20.28
CA ARG A 322 12.37 20.16 -21.53
C ARG A 322 13.78 19.84 -22.02
N LEU A 323 13.99 18.60 -22.44
CA LEU A 323 15.22 18.14 -23.05
C LEU A 323 14.98 17.74 -24.51
N ALA A 324 15.82 18.22 -25.41
CA ALA A 324 15.82 17.74 -26.78
C ALA A 324 16.12 16.22 -26.84
N PRO A 325 15.59 15.48 -27.84
CA PRO A 325 15.82 14.04 -27.98
C PRO A 325 17.29 13.66 -27.85
N GLY A 326 17.58 12.63 -27.04
CA GLY A 326 18.95 12.16 -26.80
C GLY A 326 19.84 13.04 -25.92
N THR A 327 19.33 14.16 -25.40
CA THR A 327 20.12 15.06 -24.57
C THR A 327 20.29 14.53 -23.14
N GLY A 328 21.51 14.47 -22.67
CA GLY A 328 21.85 14.00 -21.32
C GLY A 328 21.62 12.52 -21.13
N LEU A 329 21.77 12.06 -19.89
CA LEU A 329 21.53 10.65 -19.52
C LEU A 329 20.06 10.26 -19.70
N SER A 330 19.14 11.08 -19.22
CA SER A 330 17.69 10.83 -19.32
C SER A 330 17.20 10.78 -20.76
N GLY A 331 17.64 11.71 -21.62
CA GLY A 331 17.30 11.70 -23.04
C GLY A 331 17.91 10.50 -23.79
N SER A 332 19.11 10.07 -23.40
CA SER A 332 19.73 8.86 -23.95
C SER A 332 18.91 7.60 -23.64
N VAL A 333 18.46 7.44 -22.38
CA VAL A 333 17.60 6.32 -21.95
C VAL A 333 16.24 6.38 -22.64
N ALA A 334 15.63 7.56 -22.76
CA ALA A 334 14.37 7.73 -23.48
C ALA A 334 14.47 7.31 -24.94
N SER A 335 15.61 7.53 -25.59
CA SER A 335 15.84 7.21 -27.00
C SER A 335 16.26 5.74 -27.23
N SER A 336 17.00 5.13 -26.30
CA SER A 336 17.50 3.76 -26.43
C SER A 336 16.53 2.70 -25.89
N GLY A 337 15.66 3.08 -24.94
CA GLY A 337 14.84 2.13 -24.20
C GLY A 337 15.61 1.27 -23.22
N GLU A 338 16.88 1.53 -22.98
CA GLU A 338 17.77 0.75 -22.13
C GLU A 338 18.11 1.49 -20.83
N PRO A 339 18.06 0.81 -19.67
CA PRO A 339 18.38 1.44 -18.39
C PRO A 339 19.86 1.79 -18.28
N VAL A 340 20.16 2.87 -17.57
CA VAL A 340 21.54 3.33 -17.32
C VAL A 340 21.71 3.62 -15.84
N PHE A 341 22.82 3.16 -15.26
CA PHE A 341 23.27 3.63 -13.95
C PHE A 341 24.66 4.29 -14.07
N VAL A 342 24.87 5.32 -13.27
CA VAL A 342 26.11 6.12 -13.26
C VAL A 342 26.55 6.29 -11.81
N ALA A 343 27.76 5.83 -11.50
CA ALA A 343 28.33 5.92 -10.15
C ALA A 343 29.05 7.27 -9.89
N ASP A 344 29.33 8.02 -10.95
CA ASP A 344 29.96 9.35 -10.87
C ASP A 344 29.40 10.24 -12.00
N CYS A 345 28.32 10.96 -11.69
CA CYS A 345 27.66 11.84 -12.66
C CYS A 345 28.51 13.04 -13.04
N ARG A 346 29.32 13.56 -12.10
CA ARG A 346 30.10 14.79 -12.31
C ARG A 346 31.18 14.61 -13.36
N ASN A 347 31.74 13.41 -13.46
CA ASN A 347 32.77 13.07 -14.44
C ASN A 347 32.24 12.38 -15.69
N ASN A 348 30.91 12.16 -15.79
CA ASN A 348 30.30 11.51 -16.94
C ASN A 348 30.06 12.50 -18.09
N PRO A 349 30.65 12.30 -19.28
CA PRO A 349 30.54 13.24 -20.40
C PRO A 349 29.12 13.36 -20.98
N ARG A 350 28.23 12.41 -20.69
CA ARG A 350 26.80 12.44 -21.10
C ARG A 350 25.93 13.17 -20.08
N PHE A 351 26.44 13.50 -18.89
CA PHE A 351 25.67 14.19 -17.87
C PHE A 351 25.43 15.63 -18.25
N ALA A 352 24.15 16.04 -18.25
CA ALA A 352 23.78 17.42 -18.59
C ALA A 352 24.02 18.38 -17.40
N ALA A 353 25.28 18.64 -17.09
CA ALA A 353 25.71 19.41 -15.92
C ALA A 353 25.07 20.81 -15.85
N SER A 354 24.84 21.46 -16.99
CA SER A 354 24.21 22.80 -17.04
C SER A 354 22.75 22.76 -16.55
N ILE A 355 22.03 21.66 -16.80
CA ILE A 355 20.64 21.49 -16.37
C ILE A 355 20.62 21.24 -14.87
N ALA A 356 21.46 20.32 -14.38
CA ALA A 356 21.56 20.01 -12.96
C ALA A 356 22.00 21.23 -12.13
N ALA A 357 22.92 22.08 -12.67
CA ALA A 357 23.32 23.32 -12.02
C ALA A 357 22.15 24.30 -11.84
N ASN A 358 21.24 24.38 -12.81
CA ASN A 358 20.08 25.27 -12.77
C ASN A 358 19.01 24.80 -11.75
N THR A 359 18.99 23.51 -11.37
CA THR A 359 18.08 22.97 -10.34
C THR A 359 18.65 23.08 -8.92
N GLY A 360 19.85 23.61 -8.74
CA GLY A 360 20.52 23.70 -7.44
C GLY A 360 20.95 22.34 -6.85
N TYR A 361 20.71 21.22 -7.57
CA TYR A 361 21.09 19.89 -7.13
C TYR A 361 21.84 19.12 -8.22
N VAL A 362 23.10 18.81 -7.94
CA VAL A 362 23.97 18.04 -8.82
C VAL A 362 24.22 16.68 -8.18
N PRO A 363 23.61 15.59 -8.68
CA PRO A 363 23.77 14.27 -8.09
C PRO A 363 25.17 13.71 -8.29
N ASN A 364 25.62 12.85 -7.39
CA ASN A 364 26.84 12.06 -7.55
C ASN A 364 26.52 10.77 -8.33
N THR A 365 25.41 10.10 -7.98
CA THR A 365 25.01 8.83 -8.59
C THR A 365 23.61 8.94 -9.19
N MET A 366 23.37 8.23 -10.29
CA MET A 366 22.04 8.16 -10.91
C MET A 366 21.74 6.74 -11.40
N LEU A 367 20.49 6.35 -11.23
CA LEU A 367 19.88 5.22 -11.92
C LEU A 367 18.69 5.72 -12.72
N ILE A 368 18.67 5.44 -14.01
CA ILE A 368 17.61 5.87 -14.92
C ILE A 368 17.07 4.64 -15.62
N VAL A 369 15.77 4.46 -15.55
CA VAL A 369 15.06 3.33 -16.20
C VAL A 369 13.99 3.89 -17.14
N PRO A 370 13.79 3.26 -18.32
CA PRO A 370 12.75 3.66 -19.25
C PRO A 370 11.36 3.28 -18.70
N LEU A 371 10.36 4.06 -19.08
CA LEU A 371 8.95 3.77 -18.89
C LEU A 371 8.40 3.23 -20.21
N ASN A 372 8.48 1.91 -20.40
CA ASN A 372 8.14 1.26 -21.64
C ASN A 372 6.70 0.73 -21.66
N ARG A 373 6.01 0.91 -22.78
CA ARG A 373 4.70 0.31 -23.08
C ARG A 373 4.80 -0.50 -24.37
N GLY A 374 4.97 -1.81 -24.27
CA GLY A 374 5.38 -2.62 -25.39
C GLY A 374 6.75 -2.16 -25.93
N ASP A 375 6.84 -1.90 -27.22
CA ASP A 375 8.08 -1.44 -27.86
C ASP A 375 8.28 0.11 -27.81
N GLN A 376 7.37 0.84 -27.19
CA GLN A 376 7.44 2.30 -27.11
C GLN A 376 7.91 2.78 -25.73
N THR A 377 8.94 3.61 -25.71
CA THR A 377 9.36 4.33 -24.51
C THR A 377 8.53 5.60 -24.35
N LEU A 378 7.69 5.65 -23.31
CA LEU A 378 6.82 6.81 -22.98
C LEU A 378 7.57 7.88 -22.20
N GLY A 379 8.69 7.54 -21.58
CA GLY A 379 9.46 8.44 -20.74
C GLY A 379 10.52 7.73 -19.93
N VAL A 380 10.97 8.35 -18.84
CA VAL A 380 11.98 7.78 -17.94
C VAL A 380 11.64 8.08 -16.48
N LEU A 381 12.04 7.16 -15.60
CA LEU A 381 12.14 7.35 -14.16
C LEU A 381 13.62 7.51 -13.81
N SER A 382 13.98 8.59 -13.13
CA SER A 382 15.34 8.85 -12.65
C SER A 382 15.37 8.81 -11.12
N LEU A 383 16.34 8.09 -10.57
CA LEU A 383 16.64 7.98 -9.14
C LEU A 383 18.03 8.56 -8.91
N LEU A 384 18.14 9.53 -8.01
CA LEU A 384 19.35 10.34 -7.79
C LEU A 384 19.85 10.12 -6.38
N ASP A 385 21.12 9.84 -6.24
CA ASP A 385 21.86 9.60 -5.01
C ASP A 385 21.16 8.66 -4.02
N ARG A 386 21.82 7.61 -3.64
CA ARG A 386 21.35 6.80 -2.51
C ARG A 386 21.64 7.53 -1.21
N ARG A 387 20.71 7.52 -0.27
CA ARG A 387 20.85 8.19 1.03
C ARG A 387 21.89 7.53 1.93
N ASP A 388 22.16 6.24 1.71
CA ASP A 388 23.23 5.52 2.37
C ASP A 388 24.64 5.89 1.85
N GLY A 389 24.72 6.75 0.83
CA GLY A 389 25.97 7.16 0.18
C GLY A 389 26.57 6.13 -0.76
N GLY A 390 25.92 4.98 -0.95
CA GLY A 390 26.34 3.94 -1.90
C GLY A 390 25.99 4.25 -3.35
N ALA A 391 26.57 3.51 -4.29
CA ALA A 391 26.15 3.53 -5.68
C ALA A 391 25.07 2.49 -5.94
N TYR A 392 24.20 2.75 -6.93
CA TYR A 392 23.25 1.75 -7.44
C TYR A 392 23.99 0.57 -8.06
N GLN A 393 23.43 -0.64 -7.96
CA GLN A 393 24.02 -1.88 -8.47
C GLN A 393 23.11 -2.56 -9.50
N GLY A 394 23.55 -3.65 -10.11
CA GLY A 394 22.78 -4.39 -11.11
C GLY A 394 21.40 -4.85 -10.63
N ASP A 395 21.29 -5.27 -9.38
CA ASP A 395 19.99 -5.65 -8.77
C ASP A 395 19.05 -4.46 -8.63
N ASP A 396 19.56 -3.27 -8.34
CA ASP A 396 18.74 -2.05 -8.29
C ASP A 396 18.20 -1.68 -9.68
N VAL A 397 18.98 -1.92 -10.74
CA VAL A 397 18.54 -1.71 -12.13
C VAL A 397 17.35 -2.61 -12.46
N THR A 398 17.45 -3.91 -12.14
CA THR A 398 16.36 -4.87 -12.38
C THR A 398 15.10 -4.51 -11.60
N ARG A 399 15.26 -4.12 -10.33
CA ARG A 399 14.13 -3.71 -9.47
C ARG A 399 13.49 -2.43 -9.96
N ALA A 400 14.28 -1.46 -10.39
CA ALA A 400 13.78 -0.19 -10.91
C ALA A 400 13.06 -0.36 -12.25
N ALA A 401 13.53 -1.26 -13.13
CA ALA A 401 12.84 -1.60 -14.37
C ALA A 401 11.45 -2.22 -14.09
N LEU A 402 11.37 -3.18 -13.16
CA LEU A 402 10.09 -3.77 -12.75
C LEU A 402 9.13 -2.73 -12.13
N PHE A 403 9.67 -1.80 -11.35
CA PHE A 403 8.87 -0.68 -10.83
C PHE A 403 8.37 0.24 -11.95
N ALA A 404 9.22 0.51 -12.95
CA ALA A 404 8.87 1.33 -14.10
C ALA A 404 7.73 0.70 -14.93
N ASP A 405 7.75 -0.62 -15.14
CA ASP A 405 6.66 -1.34 -15.83
C ASP A 405 5.33 -1.18 -15.06
N LEU A 406 5.34 -1.35 -13.74
CA LEU A 406 4.16 -1.10 -12.90
C LEU A 406 3.68 0.35 -12.96
N ALA A 407 4.62 1.29 -12.94
CA ALA A 407 4.31 2.72 -13.04
C ALA A 407 3.60 3.07 -14.35
N VAL A 408 4.02 2.47 -15.46
CA VAL A 408 3.37 2.65 -16.78
C VAL A 408 1.92 2.16 -16.76
N GLU A 409 1.64 0.98 -16.19
CA GLU A 409 0.28 0.46 -16.07
C GLU A 409 -0.61 1.37 -15.20
N VAL A 410 -0.08 1.86 -14.07
CA VAL A 410 -0.80 2.80 -13.20
C VAL A 410 -1.09 4.12 -13.90
N LEU A 411 -0.12 4.65 -14.66
CA LEU A 411 -0.27 5.90 -15.41
C LEU A 411 -1.21 5.77 -16.61
N ALA A 412 -1.33 4.58 -17.19
CA ALA A 412 -2.21 4.31 -18.33
C ALA A 412 -3.70 4.20 -17.95
N VAL A 413 -4.01 3.87 -16.68
CA VAL A 413 -5.40 3.75 -16.17
C VAL A 413 -5.99 5.11 -15.78
N GLY A 414 -5.17 6.13 -15.56
CA GLY A 414 -5.64 7.49 -15.24
C GLY A 414 -6.21 8.20 -16.46
N PRO A 415 -7.44 8.76 -16.40
CA PRO A 415 -7.96 9.55 -17.52
C PRO A 415 -7.06 10.77 -17.76
N HIS A 416 -6.49 10.87 -18.96
CA HIS A 416 -5.72 12.01 -19.49
C HIS A 416 -4.30 12.28 -18.93
N VAL A 417 -3.60 11.31 -18.37
CA VAL A 417 -2.22 11.53 -17.88
C VAL A 417 -1.19 11.41 -19.02
N LEU A 418 -1.49 10.67 -20.09
CA LEU A 418 -0.59 10.46 -21.24
C LEU A 418 -0.97 11.26 -22.50
N GLU A 419 -2.05 12.05 -22.46
CA GLU A 419 -2.56 12.82 -23.60
C GLU A 419 -2.30 14.33 -23.48
N GLY A 420 -1.49 14.79 -22.53
CA GLY A 420 -1.26 16.21 -22.26
C GLY A 420 0.20 16.66 -22.35
#